data_eb544d215ec9ca26b898f1b598b9e044
#
_entry.id   eb544d215ec9ca26b898f1b598b9e044
#
_cell.length_a   1.000
_cell.length_b   1.000
_cell.length_c   1.000
_cell.angle_alpha   90.00
_cell.angle_beta   90.00
_cell.angle_gamma   90.00
#
_symmetry.space_group_name_H-M   'P 1'
#
loop_
_entity.id
_entity.type
_entity.pdbx_description
1 polymer ?
#
loop_
_entity_poly.entity_id
_entity_poly.type
_entity_poly.pdbx_seq_one_letter_code
_entity_poly.pdbx_strand_id
1 'polypeptide(L)'
;MNRYEVILSSAFQRQLKRLIKKNPRIKEKITKTLTFLSQDIKHPTLRLHKLSGQNNWSVSVTGDIRIVIHWSQGKLFCTRIGTHDEVY
;
A
#
# COMPACT_ATOMS: atom_id res chain seq x y z
N MET A 1 -1.81 -9.10 -19.18
CA MET A 1 -2.05 -7.94 -18.34
C MET A 1 -2.38 -8.37 -16.93
N ASN A 2 -1.56 -7.98 -15.98
CA ASN A 2 -1.75 -8.41 -14.59
C ASN A 2 -2.53 -7.34 -13.85
N ARG A 3 -3.83 -7.56 -13.72
CA ARG A 3 -4.65 -6.71 -12.87
C ARG A 3 -5.01 -7.48 -11.63
N TYR A 4 -4.87 -6.82 -10.50
CA TYR A 4 -5.19 -7.40 -9.22
C TYR A 4 -6.35 -6.66 -8.59
N GLU A 5 -7.20 -7.39 -7.89
CA GLU A 5 -8.23 -6.76 -7.08
C GLU A 5 -7.57 -6.24 -5.81
N VAL A 6 -7.68 -4.95 -5.57
CA VAL A 6 -7.10 -4.32 -4.38
C VAL A 6 -8.17 -4.20 -3.31
N ILE A 7 -7.92 -4.79 -2.16
CA ILE A 7 -8.87 -4.81 -1.04
C ILE A 7 -8.24 -4.06 0.13
N LEU A 8 -8.99 -3.13 0.70
CA LEU A 8 -8.54 -2.31 1.82
C LEU A 8 -9.11 -2.87 3.12
N SER A 9 -8.24 -3.30 4.03
CA SER A 9 -8.68 -3.79 5.34
C SER A 9 -9.26 -2.65 6.17
N SER A 10 -10.02 -3.01 7.21
CA SER A 10 -10.56 -2.01 8.13
C SER A 10 -9.45 -1.23 8.81
N ALA A 11 -8.38 -1.91 9.21
CA ALA A 11 -7.24 -1.25 9.84
C ALA A 11 -6.58 -0.26 8.87
N PHE A 12 -6.40 -0.67 7.61
CA PHE A 12 -5.84 0.21 6.59
C PHE A 12 -6.69 1.47 6.42
N GLN A 13 -8.01 1.30 6.34
CA GLN A 13 -8.92 2.42 6.15
C GLN A 13 -8.87 3.42 7.30
N ARG A 14 -8.78 2.92 8.54
CA ARG A 14 -8.65 3.79 9.71
C ARG A 14 -7.34 4.57 9.68
N GLN A 15 -6.24 3.90 9.36
CA GLN A 15 -4.93 4.53 9.28
C GLN A 15 -4.88 5.54 8.14
N LEU A 16 -5.50 5.21 7.01
CA LEU A 16 -5.59 6.09 5.85
C LEU A 16 -6.30 7.40 6.21
N LYS A 17 -7.44 7.31 6.87
CA LYS A 17 -8.19 8.48 7.29
C LYS A 17 -7.37 9.39 8.20
N ARG A 18 -6.65 8.78 9.12
CA ARG A 18 -5.78 9.51 10.06
C ARG A 18 -4.66 10.26 9.32
N LEU A 19 -4.03 9.59 8.38
CA LEU A 19 -2.96 10.19 7.59
C LEU A 19 -3.47 11.36 6.75
N ILE A 20 -4.60 11.19 6.09
CA ILE A 20 -5.17 12.24 5.24
C ILE A 20 -5.60 13.43 6.08
N LYS A 21 -6.11 13.18 7.29
CA LYS A 21 -6.50 14.25 8.20
C LYS A 21 -5.29 15.10 8.60
N LYS A 22 -4.14 14.46 8.85
CA LYS A 22 -2.91 15.16 9.21
C LYS A 22 -2.28 15.87 8.02
N ASN A 23 -2.34 15.25 6.84
CA ASN A 23 -1.71 15.77 5.64
C ASN A 23 -2.58 15.49 4.43
N PRO A 24 -3.54 16.38 4.14
CA PRO A 24 -4.45 16.17 2.99
C PRO A 24 -3.76 16.02 1.65
N ARG A 25 -2.56 16.56 1.50
CA ARG A 25 -1.82 16.50 0.24
C ARG A 25 -1.41 15.08 -0.13
N ILE A 26 -1.32 14.18 0.87
CA ILE A 26 -0.89 12.81 0.62
C ILE A 26 -1.95 11.98 -0.10
N LYS A 27 -3.21 12.42 -0.07
CA LYS A 27 -4.32 11.68 -0.67
C LYS A 27 -4.07 11.36 -2.13
N GLU A 28 -3.57 12.33 -2.89
CA GLU A 28 -3.31 12.14 -4.31
C GLU A 28 -2.24 11.08 -4.55
N LYS A 29 -1.18 11.12 -3.76
CA LYS A 29 -0.09 10.13 -3.88
C LYS A 29 -0.55 8.73 -3.50
N ILE A 30 -1.39 8.61 -2.48
CA ILE A 30 -1.96 7.33 -2.08
C ILE A 30 -2.84 6.77 -3.19
N THR A 31 -3.70 7.61 -3.77
CA THR A 31 -4.57 7.20 -4.87
C THR A 31 -3.75 6.67 -6.04
N LYS A 32 -2.69 7.37 -6.39
CA LYS A 32 -1.78 6.97 -7.46
C LYS A 32 -1.14 5.63 -7.16
N THR A 33 -0.67 5.44 -5.93
CA THR A 33 -0.05 4.19 -5.52
C THR A 33 -1.03 3.03 -5.61
N LEU A 34 -2.26 3.22 -5.15
CA LEU A 34 -3.28 2.17 -5.22
C LEU A 34 -3.62 1.83 -6.68
N THR A 35 -3.63 2.83 -7.55
CA THR A 35 -3.84 2.61 -8.98
C THR A 35 -2.73 1.75 -9.57
N PHE A 36 -1.48 2.07 -9.27
CA PHE A 36 -0.36 1.26 -9.73
C PHE A 36 -0.44 -0.18 -9.19
N LEU A 37 -0.82 -0.34 -7.93
CA LEU A 37 -0.96 -1.67 -7.34
C LEU A 37 -1.94 -2.54 -8.14
N SER A 38 -3.05 -1.95 -8.58
CA SER A 38 -4.06 -2.71 -9.32
C SER A 38 -3.63 -3.03 -10.75
N GLN A 39 -2.75 -2.23 -11.33
CA GLN A 39 -2.41 -2.33 -12.75
C GLN A 39 -1.03 -2.90 -13.00
N ASP A 40 -0.04 -2.52 -12.21
CA ASP A 40 1.34 -2.91 -12.43
C ASP A 40 2.11 -2.91 -11.10
N ILE A 41 2.02 -4.01 -10.39
CA ILE A 41 2.66 -4.14 -9.08
C ILE A 41 4.19 -4.03 -9.15
N LYS A 42 4.76 -4.25 -10.32
CA LYS A 42 6.21 -4.14 -10.51
C LYS A 42 6.65 -2.77 -10.99
N HIS A 43 5.72 -1.81 -11.01
CA HIS A 43 6.08 -0.45 -11.42
C HIS A 43 7.21 0.08 -10.51
N PRO A 44 8.29 0.62 -11.10
CA PRO A 44 9.47 1.02 -10.31
C PRO A 44 9.17 2.01 -9.19
N THR A 45 8.19 2.88 -9.40
CA THR A 45 7.81 3.90 -8.41
C THR A 45 7.34 3.28 -7.10
N LEU A 46 6.77 2.06 -7.15
CA LEU A 46 6.26 1.37 -5.97
C LEU A 46 7.37 0.88 -5.04
N ARG A 47 8.56 0.62 -5.58
CA ARG A 47 9.66 0.07 -4.80
C ARG A 47 9.22 -1.14 -3.99
N LEU A 48 8.64 -2.11 -4.69
CA LEU A 48 8.13 -3.33 -4.08
C LEU A 48 9.23 -4.03 -3.30
N HIS A 49 8.95 -4.35 -2.03
CA HIS A 49 9.92 -4.96 -1.14
C HIS A 49 9.28 -6.10 -0.38
N LYS A 50 9.91 -7.27 -0.41
CA LYS A 50 9.38 -8.43 0.29
C LYS A 50 9.67 -8.34 1.77
N LEU A 51 8.64 -8.65 2.57
CA LEU A 51 8.75 -8.68 4.02
C LEU A 51 8.84 -10.12 4.52
N SER A 52 9.15 -10.29 5.79
CA SER A 52 9.09 -11.57 6.45
C SER A 52 7.66 -12.11 6.41
N GLY A 53 7.53 -13.43 6.37
CA GLY A 53 6.23 -14.06 6.28
C GLY A 53 5.82 -14.34 4.86
N GLN A 54 4.78 -15.14 4.70
CA GLN A 54 4.34 -15.58 3.38
C GLN A 54 3.54 -14.47 2.68
N ASN A 55 3.97 -14.14 1.47
CA ASN A 55 3.24 -13.26 0.58
C ASN A 55 2.98 -11.86 1.17
N ASN A 56 3.87 -11.41 2.04
CA ASN A 56 3.80 -10.05 2.60
C ASN A 56 4.84 -9.17 1.93
N TRP A 57 4.40 -8.00 1.48
CA TRP A 57 5.23 -7.06 0.75
C TRP A 57 4.94 -5.65 1.20
N SER A 58 5.80 -4.72 0.88
CA SER A 58 5.52 -3.32 1.09
C SER A 58 5.77 -2.54 -0.18
N VAL A 59 5.04 -1.45 -0.35
CA VAL A 59 5.25 -0.53 -1.45
C VAL A 59 5.36 0.89 -0.90
N SER A 60 6.06 1.74 -1.63
CA SER A 60 6.31 3.11 -1.24
C SER A 60 5.22 4.03 -1.74
N VAL A 61 4.69 4.89 -0.88
CA VAL A 61 3.83 6.00 -1.28
C VAL A 61 4.68 7.25 -1.42
N THR A 62 5.48 7.54 -0.38
CA THR A 62 6.48 8.60 -0.38
C THR A 62 7.75 8.01 0.21
N GLY A 63 8.79 8.82 0.38
CA GLY A 63 10.00 8.36 1.06
C GLY A 63 9.74 7.89 2.48
N ASP A 64 8.67 8.38 3.09
CA ASP A 64 8.33 8.15 4.49
C ASP A 64 7.18 7.17 4.68
N ILE A 65 6.19 7.18 3.80
CA ILE A 65 4.95 6.44 3.94
C ILE A 65 4.97 5.20 3.08
N ARG A 66 4.61 4.06 3.70
CA ARG A 66 4.58 2.77 3.02
C ARG A 66 3.25 2.08 3.25
N ILE A 67 2.87 1.21 2.30
CA ILE A 67 1.70 0.36 2.41
C ILE A 67 2.19 -1.08 2.51
N VAL A 68 1.69 -1.81 3.51
CA VAL A 68 1.95 -3.25 3.62
C VAL A 68 0.81 -3.98 2.95
N ILE A 69 1.16 -4.90 2.06
CA ILE A 69 0.19 -5.69 1.30
C ILE A 69 0.42 -7.17 1.54
N HIS A 70 -0.66 -7.92 1.48
CA HIS A 70 -0.64 -9.37 1.49
C HIS A 70 -1.25 -9.85 0.18
N TRP A 71 -0.52 -10.68 -0.54
CA TRP A 71 -0.93 -11.16 -1.87
C TRP A 71 -1.47 -12.57 -1.74
N SER A 72 -2.72 -12.78 -2.18
CA SER A 72 -3.33 -14.10 -2.16
C SER A 72 -4.32 -14.23 -3.31
N GLN A 73 -4.11 -15.24 -4.14
CA GLN A 73 -5.05 -15.65 -5.18
C GLN A 73 -5.56 -14.49 -6.05
N GLY A 74 -4.63 -13.69 -6.56
CA GLY A 74 -4.98 -12.57 -7.44
C GLY A 74 -5.53 -11.35 -6.73
N LYS A 75 -5.54 -11.35 -5.40
CA LYS A 75 -6.01 -10.23 -4.60
C LYS A 75 -4.86 -9.64 -3.81
N LEU A 76 -4.83 -8.31 -3.74
CA LEU A 76 -3.87 -7.58 -2.94
C LEU A 76 -4.61 -6.96 -1.76
N PHE A 77 -4.36 -7.48 -0.58
CA PHE A 77 -4.96 -6.95 0.64
C PHE A 77 -4.04 -5.89 1.21
N CYS A 78 -4.48 -4.64 1.20
CA CYS A 78 -3.75 -3.57 1.87
C CYS A 78 -4.06 -3.65 3.34
N THR A 79 -3.07 -4.06 4.15
CA THR A 79 -3.27 -4.36 5.56
C THR A 79 -2.90 -3.23 6.48
N ARG A 80 -1.91 -2.43 6.11
CA ARG A 80 -1.46 -1.29 6.91
C ARG A 80 -0.93 -0.19 6.01
N ILE A 81 -1.02 1.04 6.50
CA ILE A 81 -0.37 2.20 5.89
C ILE A 81 0.15 3.09 7.00
N GLY A 82 1.35 3.62 6.84
CA GLY A 82 1.95 4.49 7.83
C GLY A 82 3.42 4.71 7.53
N THR A 83 4.14 5.30 8.50
CA THR A 83 5.58 5.45 8.38
C THR A 83 6.26 4.10 8.49
N HIS A 84 7.52 4.03 8.09
CA HIS A 84 8.31 2.80 8.19
C HIS A 84 8.23 2.18 9.59
N ASP A 85 8.39 3.02 10.62
CA ASP A 85 8.36 2.53 11.99
C ASP A 85 6.97 2.07 12.44
N GLU A 86 5.92 2.67 11.90
CA GLU A 86 4.55 2.33 12.26
C GLU A 86 4.09 1.00 11.66
N VAL A 87 4.58 0.65 10.47
CA VAL A 87 4.10 -0.55 9.76
C VAL A 87 5.04 -1.73 9.89
N TYR A 88 6.26 -1.51 10.29
CA TYR A 88 7.25 -2.55 10.53
C TYR A 88 7.53 -2.66 12.03
#